data_a2c271a48ed7fccffef6b06e48a638fa
#
_entry.id   a2c271a48ed7fccffef6b06e48a638fa
#
_cell.length_a   1.000
_cell.length_b   1.000
_cell.length_c   1.000
_cell.angle_alpha   90.00
_cell.angle_beta   90.00
_cell.angle_gamma   90.00
#
_symmetry.space_group_name_H-M   'P 1'
#
loop_
_entity.id
_entity.type
_entity.pdbx_description
1 polymer ?
#
loop_
_entity_poly.entity_id
_entity_poly.type
_entity_poly.pdbx_seq_one_letter_code
_entity_poly.pdbx_strand_id
1 'polypeptide(L)'
;KRQVMYIAGMIIFADKGFAKPQMFLNLFVSNAGLLVIACGLTIVMITGGIDISVGSVTALVCMVMADLMENKGVSAYVAVLAALLIGLAFGVVQGFLVTYMGIQPFIVTLAGMFFGRGMTAIISTDMISIKNELFLKWANYRFYMPFGSTNKKGKFIPAYIPPTVVIAIIAVSYTHLTLPTNSL
;
A
#
# COMPACT_ATOMS: atom_id res chain seq x y z
N LYS A 1 -14.43 6.50 -26.94
CA LYS A 1 -15.51 6.59 -25.91
C LYS A 1 -14.94 6.86 -24.50
N ARG A 2 -13.89 6.15 -24.03
CA ARG A 2 -13.28 6.39 -22.68
C ARG A 2 -12.72 7.81 -22.53
N GLN A 3 -11.97 8.31 -23.49
CA GLN A 3 -11.37 9.66 -23.42
C GLN A 3 -12.42 10.77 -23.33
N VAL A 4 -13.53 10.63 -24.06
CA VAL A 4 -14.65 11.59 -24.00
C VAL A 4 -15.28 11.62 -22.61
N MET A 5 -15.41 10.47 -21.96
CA MET A 5 -15.95 10.38 -20.60
C MET A 5 -15.03 11.05 -19.56
N TYR A 6 -13.69 10.90 -19.71
CA TYR A 6 -12.73 11.60 -18.85
C TYR A 6 -12.77 13.11 -19.03
N ILE A 7 -12.81 13.58 -20.31
CA ILE A 7 -12.89 15.00 -20.64
C ILE A 7 -14.22 15.59 -20.12
N ALA A 8 -15.34 14.91 -20.35
CA ALA A 8 -16.64 15.33 -19.82
C ALA A 8 -16.63 15.41 -18.29
N GLY A 9 -16.05 14.41 -17.59
CA GLY A 9 -15.88 14.46 -16.15
C GLY A 9 -15.03 15.64 -15.69
N MET A 10 -13.93 15.93 -16.37
CA MET A 10 -13.07 17.08 -16.07
C MET A 10 -13.83 18.42 -16.20
N ILE A 11 -14.65 18.56 -17.24
CA ILE A 11 -15.45 19.78 -17.50
C ILE A 11 -16.55 19.92 -16.44
N ILE A 12 -17.31 18.86 -16.20
CA ILE A 12 -18.46 18.87 -15.26
C ILE A 12 -18.02 19.15 -13.81
N PHE A 13 -16.85 18.63 -13.42
CA PHE A 13 -16.33 18.77 -12.07
C PHE A 13 -15.23 19.83 -11.91
N ALA A 14 -14.96 20.64 -12.93
CA ALA A 14 -13.96 21.70 -12.89
C ALA A 14 -14.21 22.69 -11.73
N ASP A 15 -15.47 23.10 -11.52
CA ASP A 15 -15.86 24.02 -10.46
C ASP A 15 -15.67 23.45 -9.03
N LYS A 16 -15.67 22.12 -8.88
CA LYS A 16 -15.37 21.43 -7.64
C LYS A 16 -13.89 21.28 -7.33
N GLY A 17 -13.02 21.87 -8.15
CA GLY A 17 -11.56 21.86 -7.96
C GLY A 17 -10.87 20.63 -8.55
N PHE A 18 -11.51 19.90 -9.44
CA PHE A 18 -10.97 18.72 -10.10
C PHE A 18 -9.72 19.04 -10.96
N ALA A 19 -9.61 20.26 -11.45
CA ALA A 19 -8.45 20.75 -12.22
C ALA A 19 -7.23 21.13 -11.36
N LYS A 20 -7.32 21.00 -10.03
CA LYS A 20 -6.19 21.34 -9.14
C LYS A 20 -5.13 20.24 -9.15
N PRO A 21 -3.82 20.58 -9.26
CA PRO A 21 -2.73 19.58 -9.22
C PRO A 21 -2.79 18.66 -8.00
N GLN A 22 -3.17 19.20 -6.84
CA GLN A 22 -3.30 18.42 -5.61
C GLN A 22 -4.36 17.30 -5.70
N MET A 23 -5.39 17.47 -6.50
CA MET A 23 -6.42 16.45 -6.69
C MET A 23 -5.82 15.18 -7.34
N PHE A 24 -4.99 15.36 -8.37
CA PHE A 24 -4.26 14.26 -9.00
C PHE A 24 -3.27 13.61 -8.04
N LEU A 25 -2.52 14.41 -7.28
CA LEU A 25 -1.60 13.88 -6.27
C LEU A 25 -2.35 13.09 -5.19
N ASN A 26 -3.53 13.51 -4.78
CA ASN A 26 -4.35 12.79 -3.81
C ASN A 26 -4.76 11.38 -4.30
N LEU A 27 -4.92 11.17 -5.60
CA LEU A 27 -5.15 9.84 -6.16
C LEU A 27 -3.96 8.92 -5.91
N PHE A 28 -2.74 9.41 -6.10
CA PHE A 28 -1.53 8.65 -5.78
C PHE A 28 -1.37 8.44 -4.28
N VAL A 29 -1.66 9.45 -3.47
CA VAL A 29 -1.63 9.36 -2.00
C VAL A 29 -2.56 8.26 -1.50
N SER A 30 -3.81 8.26 -1.96
CA SER A 30 -4.83 7.30 -1.54
C SER A 30 -4.53 5.87 -2.00
N ASN A 31 -3.82 5.72 -3.13
CA ASN A 31 -3.54 4.41 -3.73
C ASN A 31 -2.07 3.98 -3.60
N ALA A 32 -1.22 4.75 -2.91
CA ALA A 32 0.21 4.46 -2.80
C ALA A 32 0.49 3.05 -2.25
N GLY A 33 -0.21 2.63 -1.21
CA GLY A 33 -0.09 1.28 -0.66
C GLY A 33 -0.51 0.20 -1.65
N LEU A 34 -1.60 0.41 -2.37
CA LEU A 34 -2.07 -0.52 -3.41
C LEU A 34 -1.09 -0.63 -4.57
N LEU A 35 -0.40 0.46 -4.95
CA LEU A 35 0.62 0.45 -5.99
C LEU A 35 1.82 -0.43 -5.58
N VAL A 36 2.29 -0.32 -4.34
CA VAL A 36 3.38 -1.17 -3.83
C VAL A 36 2.98 -2.65 -3.82
N ILE A 37 1.77 -2.95 -3.34
CA ILE A 37 1.22 -4.31 -3.35
C ILE A 37 1.08 -4.83 -4.78
N ALA A 38 0.59 -4.02 -5.71
CA ALA A 38 0.45 -4.40 -7.12
C ALA A 38 1.80 -4.73 -7.77
N CYS A 39 2.87 -4.01 -7.42
CA CYS A 39 4.23 -4.36 -7.88
C CYS A 39 4.66 -5.76 -7.39
N GLY A 40 4.42 -6.08 -6.12
CA GLY A 40 4.69 -7.40 -5.58
C GLY A 40 3.87 -8.51 -6.27
N LEU A 41 2.57 -8.28 -6.46
CA LEU A 41 1.69 -9.21 -7.17
C LEU A 41 2.09 -9.41 -8.63
N THR A 42 2.60 -8.37 -9.30
CA THR A 42 3.09 -8.48 -10.67
C THR A 42 4.23 -9.48 -10.77
N ILE A 43 5.17 -9.48 -9.82
CA ILE A 43 6.27 -10.45 -9.77
C ILE A 43 5.72 -11.88 -9.62
N VAL A 44 4.75 -12.08 -8.72
CA VAL A 44 4.12 -13.39 -8.51
C VAL A 44 3.40 -13.87 -9.78
N MET A 45 2.67 -12.98 -10.47
CA MET A 45 1.96 -13.34 -11.72
C MET A 45 2.92 -13.71 -12.85
N ILE A 46 4.09 -13.06 -12.96
CA ILE A 46 5.10 -13.40 -13.97
C ILE A 46 5.66 -14.81 -13.75
N THR A 47 5.77 -15.25 -12.50
CA THR A 47 6.17 -16.63 -12.19
C THR A 47 5.05 -17.66 -12.41
N GLY A 48 3.89 -17.24 -12.91
CA GLY A 48 2.72 -18.10 -13.16
C GLY A 48 1.91 -18.43 -11.90
N GLY A 49 2.22 -17.77 -10.76
CA GLY A 49 1.49 -17.91 -9.50
C GLY A 49 0.31 -16.95 -9.37
N ILE A 50 -0.63 -17.32 -8.49
CA ILE A 50 -1.72 -16.44 -8.04
C ILE A 50 -1.61 -16.33 -6.51
N ASP A 51 -1.46 -15.10 -6.00
CA ASP A 51 -1.44 -14.86 -4.56
C ASP A 51 -2.70 -14.14 -4.10
N ILE A 52 -3.58 -14.88 -3.43
CA ILE A 52 -4.82 -14.36 -2.83
C ILE A 52 -4.66 -14.04 -1.34
N SER A 53 -3.51 -14.34 -0.73
CA SER A 53 -3.26 -14.11 0.70
C SER A 53 -2.94 -12.66 1.02
N VAL A 54 -2.53 -11.85 0.05
CA VAL A 54 -2.01 -10.49 0.20
C VAL A 54 -2.90 -9.61 1.09
N GLY A 55 -4.23 -9.62 0.87
CA GLY A 55 -5.15 -8.81 1.65
C GLY A 55 -5.19 -9.20 3.13
N SER A 56 -5.18 -10.50 3.42
CA SER A 56 -5.21 -11.02 4.78
C SER A 56 -3.87 -10.84 5.52
N VAL A 57 -2.75 -11.01 4.82
CA VAL A 57 -1.42 -10.74 5.36
C VAL A 57 -1.26 -9.26 5.68
N THR A 58 -1.72 -8.38 4.80
CA THR A 58 -1.72 -6.93 5.05
C THR A 58 -2.56 -6.59 6.28
N ALA A 59 -3.77 -7.14 6.40
CA ALA A 59 -4.62 -6.93 7.58
C ALA A 59 -3.95 -7.44 8.87
N LEU A 60 -3.35 -8.63 8.84
CA LEU A 60 -2.62 -9.18 9.98
C LEU A 60 -1.47 -8.28 10.40
N VAL A 61 -0.63 -7.85 9.46
CA VAL A 61 0.51 -6.98 9.72
C VAL A 61 0.07 -5.64 10.31
N CYS A 62 -0.98 -5.03 9.77
CA CYS A 62 -1.54 -3.79 10.32
C CYS A 62 -2.09 -3.99 11.73
N MET A 63 -2.78 -5.10 12.00
CA MET A 63 -3.34 -5.40 13.31
C MET A 63 -2.24 -5.64 14.36
N VAL A 64 -1.21 -6.43 14.01
CA VAL A 64 -0.05 -6.64 14.88
C VAL A 64 0.65 -5.34 15.22
N MET A 65 0.86 -4.48 14.20
CA MET A 65 1.47 -3.16 14.39
C MET A 65 0.66 -2.31 15.36
N ALA A 66 -0.66 -2.25 15.18
CA ALA A 66 -1.55 -1.47 16.04
C ALA A 66 -1.56 -2.01 17.47
N ASP A 67 -1.67 -3.33 17.65
CA ASP A 67 -1.64 -3.98 18.97
C ASP A 67 -0.31 -3.74 19.71
N LEU A 68 0.83 -3.88 19.03
CA LEU A 68 2.15 -3.63 19.62
C LEU A 68 2.31 -2.17 20.07
N MET A 69 1.83 -1.21 19.29
CA MET A 69 1.98 0.21 19.64
C MET A 69 1.01 0.67 20.71
N GLU A 70 -0.27 0.27 20.64
CA GLU A 70 -1.32 0.81 21.49
C GLU A 70 -1.55 0.01 22.77
N ASN A 71 -1.57 -1.33 22.67
CA ASN A 71 -1.85 -2.18 23.81
C ASN A 71 -0.59 -2.57 24.58
N LYS A 72 0.53 -2.78 23.88
CA LYS A 72 1.79 -3.19 24.50
C LYS A 72 2.79 -2.06 24.70
N GLY A 73 2.49 -0.84 24.23
CA GLY A 73 3.34 0.33 24.40
C GLY A 73 4.71 0.24 23.72
N VAL A 74 4.85 -0.62 22.72
CA VAL A 74 6.11 -0.83 21.99
C VAL A 74 6.38 0.35 21.07
N SER A 75 7.64 0.75 20.90
CA SER A 75 8.01 1.85 20.02
C SER A 75 7.63 1.57 18.55
N ALA A 76 7.29 2.62 17.81
CA ALA A 76 6.91 2.51 16.40
C ALA A 76 7.97 1.82 15.53
N TYR A 77 9.27 2.00 15.84
CA TYR A 77 10.37 1.34 15.13
C TYR A 77 10.30 -0.18 15.25
N VAL A 78 10.11 -0.68 16.47
CA VAL A 78 10.03 -2.13 16.75
C VAL A 78 8.75 -2.71 16.15
N ALA A 79 7.63 -1.99 16.21
CA ALA A 79 6.37 -2.43 15.60
C ALA A 79 6.49 -2.55 14.08
N VAL A 80 7.13 -1.59 13.40
CA VAL A 80 7.39 -1.65 11.96
C VAL A 80 8.35 -2.80 11.61
N LEU A 81 9.40 -3.00 12.41
CA LEU A 81 10.33 -4.13 12.20
C LEU A 81 9.61 -5.48 12.34
N ALA A 82 8.76 -5.63 13.37
CA ALA A 82 7.96 -6.83 13.55
C ALA A 82 7.01 -7.07 12.36
N ALA A 83 6.37 -6.02 11.85
CA ALA A 83 5.53 -6.06 10.67
C ALA A 83 6.28 -6.58 9.43
N LEU A 84 7.49 -6.08 9.19
CA LEU A 84 8.34 -6.52 8.08
C LEU A 84 8.77 -7.99 8.25
N LEU A 85 9.13 -8.40 9.46
CA LEU A 85 9.52 -9.79 9.75
C LEU A 85 8.37 -10.77 9.55
N ILE A 86 7.15 -10.40 9.95
CA ILE A 86 5.94 -11.22 9.73
C ILE A 86 5.67 -11.36 8.24
N GLY A 87 5.70 -10.25 7.47
CA GLY A 87 5.50 -10.31 6.02
C GLY A 87 6.56 -11.16 5.32
N LEU A 88 7.83 -11.02 5.74
CA LEU A 88 8.93 -11.84 5.22
C LEU A 88 8.73 -13.33 5.56
N ALA A 89 8.37 -13.66 6.80
CA ALA A 89 8.13 -15.03 7.23
C ALA A 89 7.00 -15.69 6.42
N PHE A 90 5.90 -14.96 6.21
CA PHE A 90 4.81 -15.43 5.34
C PHE A 90 5.31 -15.72 3.91
N GLY A 91 6.04 -14.78 3.31
CA GLY A 91 6.57 -14.94 1.96
C GLY A 91 7.54 -16.13 1.85
N VAL A 92 8.43 -16.30 2.82
CA VAL A 92 9.37 -17.43 2.86
C VAL A 92 8.65 -18.76 3.00
N VAL A 93 7.67 -18.87 3.91
CA VAL A 93 6.91 -20.11 4.12
C VAL A 93 6.10 -20.46 2.87
N GLN A 94 5.37 -19.52 2.30
CA GLN A 94 4.59 -19.77 1.08
C GLN A 94 5.48 -20.10 -0.11
N GLY A 95 6.57 -19.36 -0.29
CA GLY A 95 7.54 -19.63 -1.34
C GLY A 95 8.20 -21.01 -1.22
N PHE A 96 8.53 -21.43 0.01
CA PHE A 96 9.05 -22.77 0.27
C PHE A 96 8.05 -23.86 -0.11
N LEU A 97 6.78 -23.72 0.31
CA LEU A 97 5.73 -24.70 0.00
C LEU A 97 5.48 -24.83 -1.52
N VAL A 98 5.51 -23.71 -2.24
CA VAL A 98 5.33 -23.72 -3.70
C VAL A 98 6.55 -24.30 -4.41
N THR A 99 7.75 -23.84 -4.06
CA THR A 99 8.96 -24.14 -4.83
C THR A 99 9.53 -25.52 -4.50
N TYR A 100 9.63 -25.87 -3.22
CA TYR A 100 10.28 -27.11 -2.78
C TYR A 100 9.31 -28.25 -2.59
N MET A 101 8.09 -27.99 -2.13
CA MET A 101 7.08 -29.02 -1.95
C MET A 101 6.19 -29.23 -3.20
N GLY A 102 6.32 -28.35 -4.21
CA GLY A 102 5.56 -28.45 -5.45
C GLY A 102 4.05 -28.24 -5.29
N ILE A 103 3.61 -27.62 -4.20
CA ILE A 103 2.18 -27.38 -3.97
C ILE A 103 1.72 -26.21 -4.85
N GLN A 104 0.55 -26.37 -5.45
CA GLN A 104 -0.01 -25.34 -6.34
C GLN A 104 -0.14 -23.98 -5.61
N PRO A 105 0.34 -22.87 -6.20
CA PRO A 105 0.36 -21.55 -5.57
C PRO A 105 -1.00 -21.10 -5.03
N PHE A 106 -2.08 -21.36 -5.77
CA PHE A 106 -3.43 -21.02 -5.37
C PHE A 106 -3.83 -21.67 -4.03
N ILE A 107 -3.50 -22.96 -3.83
CA ILE A 107 -3.83 -23.69 -2.60
C ILE A 107 -3.04 -23.13 -1.42
N VAL A 108 -1.74 -22.89 -1.60
CA VAL A 108 -0.86 -22.33 -0.56
C VAL A 108 -1.34 -20.95 -0.12
N THR A 109 -1.65 -20.08 -1.08
CA THR A 109 -2.07 -18.70 -0.77
C THR A 109 -3.49 -18.65 -0.21
N LEU A 110 -4.37 -19.58 -0.61
CA LEU A 110 -5.69 -19.74 0.02
C LEU A 110 -5.57 -20.13 1.50
N ALA A 111 -4.72 -21.12 1.81
CA ALA A 111 -4.43 -21.50 3.20
C ALA A 111 -3.82 -20.31 3.98
N GLY A 112 -2.88 -19.59 3.38
CA GLY A 112 -2.30 -18.37 3.95
C GLY A 112 -3.33 -17.28 4.22
N MET A 113 -4.31 -17.12 3.34
CA MET A 113 -5.41 -16.17 3.53
C MET A 113 -6.25 -16.52 4.76
N PHE A 114 -6.66 -17.77 4.92
CA PHE A 114 -7.44 -18.21 6.09
C PHE A 114 -6.61 -18.12 7.36
N PHE A 115 -5.35 -18.51 7.33
CA PHE A 115 -4.44 -18.39 8.47
C PHE A 115 -4.29 -16.92 8.89
N GLY A 116 -4.02 -16.01 7.94
CA GLY A 116 -3.89 -14.58 8.24
C GLY A 116 -5.15 -13.99 8.84
N ARG A 117 -6.34 -14.34 8.32
CA ARG A 117 -7.62 -13.89 8.89
C ARG A 117 -7.85 -14.44 10.30
N GLY A 118 -7.58 -15.72 10.52
CA GLY A 118 -7.69 -16.34 11.83
C GLY A 118 -6.79 -15.68 12.87
N MET A 119 -5.52 -15.45 12.51
CA MET A 119 -4.56 -14.76 13.38
C MET A 119 -4.97 -13.32 13.69
N THR A 120 -5.50 -12.60 12.70
CA THR A 120 -6.03 -11.24 12.91
C THR A 120 -7.17 -11.24 13.94
N ALA A 121 -8.10 -12.18 13.83
CA ALA A 121 -9.23 -12.31 14.76
C ALA A 121 -8.79 -12.72 16.18
N ILE A 122 -7.73 -13.50 16.30
CA ILE A 122 -7.15 -13.87 17.61
C ILE A 122 -6.55 -12.64 18.33
N ILE A 123 -5.92 -11.73 17.56
CA ILE A 123 -5.31 -10.51 18.13
C ILE A 123 -6.39 -9.54 18.60
N SER A 124 -7.33 -9.20 17.73
CA SER A 124 -8.47 -8.36 18.06
C SER A 124 -9.58 -8.50 16.99
N THR A 125 -10.83 -8.49 17.46
CA THR A 125 -12.01 -8.35 16.61
C THR A 125 -12.40 -6.89 16.44
N ASP A 126 -11.92 -6.01 17.32
CA ASP A 126 -12.22 -4.59 17.31
C ASP A 126 -11.15 -3.78 16.57
N MET A 127 -11.54 -2.63 16.06
CA MET A 127 -10.63 -1.72 15.40
C MET A 127 -9.73 -1.01 16.40
N ILE A 128 -8.42 -1.18 16.28
CA ILE A 128 -7.42 -0.50 17.10
C ILE A 128 -6.99 0.78 16.38
N SER A 129 -7.30 1.94 16.97
CA SER A 129 -6.85 3.24 16.45
C SER A 129 -5.45 3.55 16.91
N ILE A 130 -4.52 3.75 15.97
CA ILE A 130 -3.13 4.11 16.27
C ILE A 130 -3.05 5.57 16.70
N LYS A 131 -2.57 5.82 17.94
CA LYS A 131 -2.36 7.14 18.55
C LYS A 131 -0.89 7.44 18.78
N ASN A 132 0.01 6.49 18.52
CA ASN A 132 1.44 6.66 18.72
C ASN A 132 1.96 7.89 17.96
N GLU A 133 2.49 8.88 18.69
CA GLU A 133 2.92 10.18 18.13
C GLU A 133 4.01 10.06 17.08
N LEU A 134 4.99 9.16 17.27
CA LEU A 134 6.07 8.94 16.31
C LEU A 134 5.53 8.39 15.00
N PHE A 135 4.65 7.39 15.07
CA PHE A 135 4.03 6.81 13.88
C PHE A 135 3.17 7.83 13.15
N LEU A 136 2.35 8.59 13.87
CA LEU A 136 1.52 9.66 13.28
C LEU A 136 2.38 10.76 12.66
N LYS A 137 3.52 11.11 13.26
CA LYS A 137 4.47 12.08 12.68
C LYS A 137 5.04 11.58 11.36
N TRP A 138 5.39 10.30 11.24
CA TRP A 138 5.86 9.71 9.98
C TRP A 138 4.73 9.63 8.94
N ALA A 139 3.55 9.16 9.34
CA ALA A 139 2.41 9.04 8.45
C ALA A 139 1.93 10.38 7.90
N ASN A 140 2.05 11.45 8.71
CA ASN A 140 1.67 12.82 8.35
C ASN A 140 2.81 13.65 7.76
N TYR A 141 4.00 13.09 7.60
CA TYR A 141 5.11 13.79 6.99
C TYR A 141 4.80 14.15 5.53
N ARG A 142 5.14 15.37 5.10
CA ARG A 142 4.77 15.90 3.79
C ARG A 142 5.97 16.58 3.15
N PHE A 143 6.28 16.16 1.92
CA PHE A 143 7.21 16.90 1.06
C PHE A 143 6.42 17.94 0.28
N TYR A 144 6.69 19.20 0.52
CA TYR A 144 6.04 20.30 -0.19
C TYR A 144 6.73 20.55 -1.53
N MET A 145 5.90 20.66 -2.58
CA MET A 145 6.35 20.93 -3.94
C MET A 145 6.32 22.46 -4.23
N PRO A 146 7.16 22.98 -5.14
CA PRO A 146 7.15 24.39 -5.51
C PRO A 146 5.91 24.82 -6.31
N PHE A 147 5.08 23.88 -6.75
CA PHE A 147 3.81 24.15 -7.42
C PHE A 147 2.62 23.86 -6.48
N GLY A 148 1.50 24.51 -6.73
CA GLY A 148 0.32 24.36 -5.90
C GLY A 148 -0.90 25.05 -6.51
N SER A 149 -1.92 25.26 -5.71
CA SER A 149 -3.11 25.99 -6.11
C SER A 149 -3.43 27.09 -5.12
N THR A 150 -4.10 28.13 -5.62
CA THR A 150 -4.57 29.23 -4.78
C THR A 150 -5.94 28.87 -4.21
N ASN A 151 -6.13 29.09 -2.90
CA ASN A 151 -7.43 28.88 -2.25
C ASN A 151 -8.39 30.03 -2.63
N LYS A 152 -9.70 29.81 -2.40
CA LYS A 152 -10.75 30.84 -2.58
C LYS A 152 -10.46 32.17 -1.84
N LYS A 153 -9.58 32.14 -0.83
CA LYS A 153 -9.11 33.31 -0.06
C LYS A 153 -7.80 33.94 -0.60
N GLY A 154 -7.36 33.58 -1.81
CA GLY A 154 -6.13 34.12 -2.41
C GLY A 154 -4.80 33.59 -1.85
N LYS A 155 -4.82 32.69 -0.84
CA LYS A 155 -3.60 32.12 -0.26
C LYS A 155 -3.10 30.96 -1.10
N PHE A 156 -1.81 31.00 -1.48
CA PHE A 156 -1.14 29.90 -2.15
C PHE A 156 -0.98 28.71 -1.19
N ILE A 157 -1.42 27.54 -1.64
CA ILE A 157 -1.25 26.27 -0.93
C ILE A 157 -0.34 25.39 -1.77
N PRO A 158 0.90 25.12 -1.32
CA PRO A 158 1.81 24.25 -2.06
C PRO A 158 1.23 22.82 -2.11
N ALA A 159 1.43 22.16 -3.24
CA ALA A 159 1.12 20.74 -3.36
C ALA A 159 2.08 19.93 -2.48
N TYR A 160 1.63 18.78 -1.97
CA TYR A 160 2.46 17.93 -1.14
C TYR A 160 2.37 16.47 -1.57
N ILE A 161 3.44 15.73 -1.31
CA ILE A 161 3.55 14.29 -1.51
C ILE A 161 4.02 13.66 -0.20
N PRO A 162 3.32 12.66 0.36
CA PRO A 162 3.81 11.91 1.51
C PRO A 162 4.89 10.90 1.09
N PRO A 163 5.74 10.43 2.03
CA PRO A 163 6.79 9.45 1.77
C PRO A 163 6.29 8.15 1.10
N THR A 164 5.06 7.75 1.40
CA THR A 164 4.43 6.54 0.83
C THR A 164 4.34 6.58 -0.70
N VAL A 165 4.06 7.76 -1.27
CA VAL A 165 4.04 7.95 -2.74
C VAL A 165 5.44 7.83 -3.33
N VAL A 166 6.46 8.36 -2.64
CA VAL A 166 7.85 8.23 -3.09
C VAL A 166 8.26 6.75 -3.11
N ILE A 167 7.93 5.99 -2.07
CA ILE A 167 8.17 4.54 -2.01
C ILE A 167 7.42 3.83 -3.16
N ALA A 168 6.16 4.19 -3.43
CA ALA A 168 5.40 3.61 -4.53
C ALA A 168 6.04 3.90 -5.90
N ILE A 169 6.53 5.12 -6.13
CA ILE A 169 7.23 5.48 -7.38
C ILE A 169 8.52 4.67 -7.54
N ILE A 170 9.30 4.53 -6.46
CA ILE A 170 10.54 3.72 -6.49
C ILE A 170 10.20 2.26 -6.79
N ALA A 171 9.19 1.68 -6.14
CA ALA A 171 8.77 0.30 -6.37
C ALA A 171 8.30 0.07 -7.81
N VAL A 172 7.47 0.97 -8.35
CA VAL A 172 7.02 0.91 -9.75
C VAL A 172 8.20 1.03 -10.72
N SER A 173 9.09 2.00 -10.50
CA SER A 173 10.28 2.19 -11.34
C SER A 173 11.20 0.97 -11.31
N TYR A 174 11.43 0.40 -10.11
CA TYR A 174 12.23 -0.81 -9.96
C TYR A 174 11.61 -1.99 -10.73
N THR A 175 10.32 -2.23 -10.60
CA THR A 175 9.64 -3.33 -11.33
C THR A 175 9.69 -3.12 -12.84
N HIS A 176 9.48 -1.89 -13.33
CA HIS A 176 9.57 -1.60 -14.76
C HIS A 176 10.99 -1.77 -15.33
N LEU A 177 12.02 -1.47 -14.54
CA LEU A 177 13.42 -1.60 -14.99
C LEU A 177 13.95 -3.03 -14.86
N THR A 178 13.48 -3.80 -13.89
CA THR A 178 14.02 -5.15 -13.60
C THR A 178 13.22 -6.27 -14.24
N LEU A 179 11.95 -6.06 -14.56
CA LEU A 179 11.18 -7.03 -15.30
C LEU A 179 11.71 -7.07 -16.74
N PRO A 180 12.01 -8.26 -17.30
CA PRO A 180 12.46 -8.36 -18.67
C PRO A 180 11.37 -7.79 -19.58
N THR A 181 11.66 -6.66 -20.19
CA THR A 181 10.85 -6.04 -21.22
C THR A 181 11.05 -6.77 -22.56
N ASN A 182 11.23 -8.07 -22.53
CA ASN A 182 11.18 -8.86 -23.73
C ASN A 182 9.75 -8.82 -24.24
N SER A 183 9.44 -7.66 -24.81
CA SER A 183 8.38 -7.53 -25.79
C SER A 183 8.57 -8.65 -26.80
N LEU A 184 7.58 -9.42 -26.89
CA LEU A 184 7.28 -10.20 -28.09
C LEU A 184 7.33 -9.32 -29.32
#